data_2a6f032409bdcc35ce815b825bd0f975
#
_entry.id   2a6f032409bdcc35ce815b825bd0f975
#
_cell.length_a   1.000
_cell.length_b   1.000
_cell.length_c   1.000
_cell.angle_alpha   90.00
_cell.angle_beta   90.00
_cell.angle_gamma   90.00
#
_symmetry.space_group_name_H-M   'P 1'
#
loop_
_entity.id
_entity.type
_entity.pdbx_description
1 polymer ?
#
loop_
_entity_poly.entity_id
_entity_poly.type
_entity_poly.pdbx_seq_one_letter_code
_entity_poly.pdbx_strand_id
1 'polypeptide(L)'
;MTHLFALSTAAADIMNILLRSRLSAARLTYIDSLHGTSRQQSFTASLLLDEAVRRCFPSVPRPLDIAANENGKPYLTAVPAVHFSLSHSAAWAVCAVSDHPIGIDIQQCRSFKPNIADRFFHPDEVRYLSSLSPAERENAFYTLWALKESYVKADGRGLRLLRQFCVDIACQPPAITVGAPCSLFVPDFPDSAYRLGVCVRETGAEAPKLTVLRNISAE
;
A
#
# COMPACT_ATOMS: atom_id res chain seq x y z
N MET A 1 -12.85 -11.26 0.68
CA MET A 1 -13.19 -10.10 -0.20
C MET A 1 -12.19 -8.96 0.03
N THR A 2 -11.73 -8.30 -1.05
CA THR A 2 -10.68 -7.25 -0.98
C THR A 2 -11.23 -5.89 -1.39
N HIS A 3 -10.95 -4.87 -0.56
CA HIS A 3 -11.37 -3.49 -0.82
C HIS A 3 -10.17 -2.55 -0.77
N LEU A 4 -10.10 -1.61 -1.72
CA LEU A 4 -9.06 -0.60 -1.82
C LEU A 4 -9.65 0.79 -1.65
N PHE A 5 -8.94 1.64 -0.91
CA PHE A 5 -9.31 3.03 -0.68
C PHE A 5 -8.12 3.95 -0.91
N ALA A 6 -8.41 5.15 -1.42
CA ALA A 6 -7.44 6.23 -1.53
C ALA A 6 -8.02 7.54 -0.99
N LEU A 7 -7.16 8.36 -0.40
CA LEU A 7 -7.51 9.68 0.11
C LEU A 7 -6.35 10.64 -0.13
N SER A 8 -6.65 11.85 -0.60
CA SER A 8 -5.64 12.91 -0.66
C SER A 8 -5.22 13.31 0.76
N THR A 9 -3.93 13.53 0.96
CA THR A 9 -3.40 13.99 2.26
C THR A 9 -3.93 15.36 2.65
N ALA A 10 -4.35 16.18 1.68
CA ALA A 10 -5.00 17.47 1.93
C ALA A 10 -6.46 17.36 2.41
N ALA A 11 -7.09 16.19 2.28
CA ALA A 11 -8.48 15.98 2.67
C ALA A 11 -8.67 15.66 4.17
N ALA A 12 -7.58 15.50 4.93
CA ALA A 12 -7.61 15.19 6.37
C ALA A 12 -6.92 16.31 7.16
N ASP A 13 -7.72 17.17 7.80
CA ASP A 13 -7.18 18.21 8.68
C ASP A 13 -6.67 17.58 10.00
N ILE A 14 -5.36 17.57 10.17
CA ILE A 14 -4.70 17.01 11.35
C ILE A 14 -5.01 17.79 12.65
N MET A 15 -5.49 19.02 12.56
CA MET A 15 -5.89 19.82 13.72
C MET A 15 -7.34 19.58 14.12
N ASN A 16 -8.12 18.90 13.31
CA ASN A 16 -9.52 18.60 13.59
C ASN A 16 -9.66 17.59 14.74
N ILE A 17 -10.19 18.07 15.88
CA ILE A 17 -10.34 17.27 17.10
C ILE A 17 -11.24 16.04 16.89
N LEU A 18 -12.31 16.18 16.12
CA LEU A 18 -13.24 15.06 15.85
C LEU A 18 -12.58 13.98 15.00
N LEU A 19 -11.75 14.34 14.02
CA LEU A 19 -10.97 13.35 13.27
C LEU A 19 -9.91 12.67 14.15
N ARG A 20 -9.28 13.42 15.04
CA ARG A 20 -8.29 12.88 15.98
C ARG A 20 -8.91 11.89 16.97
N SER A 21 -10.13 12.15 17.45
CA SER A 21 -10.83 11.26 18.40
C SER A 21 -11.16 9.87 17.83
N ARG A 22 -11.12 9.71 16.51
CA ARG A 22 -11.28 8.41 15.85
C ARG A 22 -10.07 7.47 16.00
N LEU A 23 -8.91 8.01 16.40
CA LEU A 23 -7.66 7.26 16.52
C LEU A 23 -7.33 6.95 17.98
N SER A 24 -6.67 5.83 18.24
CA SER A 24 -6.21 5.48 19.59
C SER A 24 -5.15 6.44 20.09
N ALA A 25 -5.06 6.62 21.42
CA ALA A 25 -4.07 7.50 22.06
C ALA A 25 -2.62 7.11 21.66
N ALA A 26 -2.30 5.83 21.62
CA ALA A 26 -1.01 5.32 21.18
C ALA A 26 -0.68 5.73 19.75
N ARG A 27 -1.67 5.64 18.84
CA ARG A 27 -1.51 6.05 17.44
C ARG A 27 -1.30 7.55 17.31
N LEU A 28 -2.04 8.35 18.07
CA LEU A 28 -1.87 9.81 18.09
C LEU A 28 -0.49 10.20 18.63
N THR A 29 -0.02 9.57 19.71
CA THR A 29 1.34 9.80 20.25
C THR A 29 2.41 9.54 19.18
N TYR A 30 2.31 8.44 18.44
CA TYR A 30 3.22 8.17 17.34
C TYR A 30 3.15 9.24 16.24
N ILE A 31 1.94 9.62 15.78
CA ILE A 31 1.74 10.64 14.75
C ILE A 31 2.33 12.00 15.21
N ASP A 32 2.10 12.36 16.45
CA ASP A 32 2.57 13.63 17.00
C ASP A 32 4.10 13.69 17.19
N SER A 33 4.78 12.54 17.23
CA SER A 33 6.25 12.45 17.22
C SER A 33 6.85 12.69 15.82
N LEU A 34 6.05 12.63 14.77
CA LEU A 34 6.48 12.88 13.39
C LEU A 34 6.40 14.37 13.05
N HIS A 35 7.14 14.79 12.00
CA HIS A 35 7.20 16.18 11.56
C HIS A 35 6.82 16.34 10.08
N GLY A 36 6.39 17.53 9.70
CA GLY A 36 6.12 17.93 8.32
C GLY A 36 5.17 16.99 7.58
N THR A 37 5.52 16.64 6.37
CA THR A 37 4.69 15.80 5.48
C THR A 37 4.49 14.39 6.02
N SER A 38 5.47 13.82 6.71
CA SER A 38 5.36 12.46 7.30
C SER A 38 4.27 12.40 8.37
N ARG A 39 4.12 13.46 9.18
CA ARG A 39 3.05 13.55 10.16
C ARG A 39 1.68 13.56 9.50
N GLN A 40 1.50 14.41 8.48
CA GLN A 40 0.25 14.52 7.73
C GLN A 40 -0.11 13.21 7.02
N GLN A 41 0.85 12.59 6.34
CA GLN A 41 0.67 11.32 5.65
C GLN A 41 0.27 10.19 6.61
N SER A 42 0.96 10.08 7.75
CA SER A 42 0.67 9.07 8.77
C SER A 42 -0.72 9.25 9.37
N PHE A 43 -1.13 10.49 9.64
CA PHE A 43 -2.48 10.82 10.11
C PHE A 43 -3.55 10.43 9.09
N THR A 44 -3.38 10.87 7.84
CA THR A 44 -4.31 10.55 6.75
C THR A 44 -4.45 9.04 6.52
N ALA A 45 -3.33 8.31 6.50
CA ALA A 45 -3.34 6.85 6.34
C ALA A 45 -4.06 6.15 7.51
N SER A 46 -3.92 6.66 8.73
CA SER A 46 -4.60 6.09 9.91
C SER A 46 -6.10 6.32 9.87
N LEU A 47 -6.54 7.51 9.49
CA LEU A 47 -7.96 7.80 9.29
C LEU A 47 -8.55 6.99 8.14
N LEU A 48 -7.79 6.82 7.05
CA LEU A 48 -8.21 6.01 5.92
C LEU A 48 -8.39 4.54 6.30
N LEU A 49 -7.52 4.00 7.16
CA LEU A 49 -7.69 2.65 7.70
C LEU A 49 -8.95 2.54 8.56
N ASP A 50 -9.16 3.49 9.49
CA ASP A 50 -10.35 3.49 10.34
C ASP A 50 -11.63 3.55 9.49
N GLU A 51 -11.67 4.39 8.47
CA GLU A 51 -12.79 4.51 7.54
C GLU A 51 -12.99 3.23 6.71
N ALA A 52 -11.92 2.63 6.20
CA ALA A 52 -11.99 1.39 5.43
C ALA A 52 -12.54 0.23 6.28
N VAL A 53 -12.03 0.08 7.50
CA VAL A 53 -12.52 -0.94 8.44
C VAL A 53 -13.97 -0.68 8.84
N ARG A 54 -14.36 0.58 9.08
CA ARG A 54 -15.74 0.94 9.40
C ARG A 54 -16.72 0.53 8.28
N ARG A 55 -16.32 0.71 7.02
CA ARG A 55 -17.17 0.37 5.86
C ARG A 55 -17.27 -1.11 5.58
N CYS A 56 -16.14 -1.82 5.70
CA CYS A 56 -16.06 -3.20 5.27
C CYS A 56 -16.25 -4.21 6.42
N PHE A 57 -15.90 -3.80 7.65
CA PHE A 57 -15.94 -4.65 8.85
C PHE A 57 -16.53 -3.87 10.04
N PRO A 58 -17.83 -3.49 9.98
CA PRO A 58 -18.46 -2.58 10.95
C PRO A 58 -18.50 -3.12 12.38
N SER A 59 -18.36 -4.43 12.57
CA SER A 59 -18.31 -5.08 13.89
C SER A 59 -16.95 -4.98 14.60
N VAL A 60 -15.91 -4.51 13.91
CA VAL A 60 -14.57 -4.33 14.53
C VAL A 60 -14.63 -3.20 15.56
N PRO A 61 -14.18 -3.44 16.82
CA PRO A 61 -14.18 -2.41 17.87
C PRO A 61 -13.33 -1.19 17.51
N ARG A 62 -13.75 -0.01 17.99
CA ARG A 62 -13.05 1.27 17.79
C ARG A 62 -12.81 2.00 19.10
N PRO A 63 -11.77 2.83 19.17
CA PRO A 63 -10.75 3.07 18.15
C PRO A 63 -9.95 1.80 17.85
N LEU A 64 -9.40 1.70 16.61
CA LEU A 64 -8.63 0.52 16.20
C LEU A 64 -7.39 0.35 17.08
N ASP A 65 -7.23 -0.86 17.60
CA ASP A 65 -6.02 -1.27 18.30
C ASP A 65 -5.11 -2.03 17.35
N ILE A 66 -3.88 -1.53 17.15
CA ILE A 66 -2.93 -2.01 16.16
C ILE A 66 -1.64 -2.38 16.86
N ALA A 67 -1.23 -3.62 16.69
CA ALA A 67 0.10 -4.10 17.06
C ALA A 67 0.93 -4.39 15.81
N ALA A 68 2.20 -4.69 15.98
CA ALA A 68 3.09 -5.14 14.93
C ALA A 68 3.61 -6.54 15.25
N ASN A 69 3.78 -7.37 14.22
CA ASN A 69 4.44 -8.65 14.35
C ASN A 69 5.96 -8.49 14.51
N GLU A 70 6.69 -9.58 14.68
CA GLU A 70 8.15 -9.61 14.84
C GLU A 70 8.93 -8.92 13.71
N ASN A 71 8.36 -8.83 12.50
CA ASN A 71 8.95 -8.19 11.34
C ASN A 71 8.42 -6.75 11.11
N GLY A 72 7.61 -6.21 12.02
CA GLY A 72 7.07 -4.86 11.95
C GLY A 72 5.82 -4.70 11.09
N LYS A 73 5.22 -5.80 10.55
CA LYS A 73 3.95 -5.72 9.83
C LYS A 73 2.80 -5.46 10.81
N PRO A 74 2.00 -4.38 10.63
CA PRO A 74 0.90 -4.06 11.52
C PRO A 74 -0.28 -5.01 11.31
N TYR A 75 -1.03 -5.29 12.40
CA TYR A 75 -2.27 -6.07 12.41
C TYR A 75 -3.26 -5.54 13.46
N LEU A 76 -4.56 -5.85 13.28
CA LEU A 76 -5.61 -5.52 14.23
C LEU A 76 -5.64 -6.56 15.36
N THR A 77 -5.45 -6.15 16.61
CA THR A 77 -5.35 -7.07 17.74
C THR A 77 -6.68 -7.74 18.03
N ALA A 78 -7.79 -7.00 17.95
CA ALA A 78 -9.12 -7.49 18.24
C ALA A 78 -9.66 -8.48 17.18
N VAL A 79 -9.21 -8.35 15.91
CA VAL A 79 -9.70 -9.17 14.78
C VAL A 79 -8.55 -9.50 13.83
N PRO A 80 -7.63 -10.41 14.21
CA PRO A 80 -6.44 -10.75 13.40
C PRO A 80 -6.78 -11.34 12.01
N ALA A 81 -7.99 -11.84 11.81
CA ALA A 81 -8.47 -12.34 10.51
C ALA A 81 -8.77 -11.23 9.49
N VAL A 82 -8.87 -9.97 9.93
CA VAL A 82 -8.99 -8.81 9.04
C VAL A 82 -7.58 -8.29 8.74
N HIS A 83 -7.12 -8.54 7.53
CA HIS A 83 -5.83 -8.08 7.06
C HIS A 83 -5.92 -6.69 6.46
N PHE A 84 -4.90 -5.88 6.68
CA PHE A 84 -4.80 -4.58 6.04
C PHE A 84 -3.37 -4.24 5.62
N SER A 85 -3.25 -3.29 4.71
CA SER A 85 -1.98 -2.70 4.32
C SER A 85 -2.17 -1.22 4.00
N LEU A 86 -1.18 -0.42 4.34
CA LEU A 86 -1.15 1.03 4.13
C LEU A 86 0.06 1.42 3.30
N SER A 87 -0.11 2.43 2.46
CA SER A 87 0.98 3.15 1.83
C SER A 87 0.63 4.62 1.66
N HIS A 88 1.64 5.44 1.52
CA HIS A 88 1.49 6.85 1.17
C HIS A 88 2.67 7.33 0.35
N SER A 89 2.41 8.23 -0.59
CA SER A 89 3.43 8.88 -1.39
C SER A 89 2.97 10.28 -1.76
N ALA A 90 3.78 11.30 -1.44
CA ALA A 90 3.48 12.71 -1.68
C ALA A 90 2.04 13.08 -1.25
N ALA A 91 1.12 13.32 -2.20
CA ALA A 91 -0.22 13.83 -1.95
C ALA A 91 -1.27 12.74 -1.63
N TRP A 92 -0.91 11.45 -1.61
CA TRP A 92 -1.88 10.36 -1.48
C TRP A 92 -1.53 9.39 -0.37
N ALA A 93 -2.57 8.95 0.35
CA ALA A 93 -2.57 7.76 1.18
C ALA A 93 -3.50 6.71 0.56
N VAL A 94 -3.11 5.43 0.64
CA VAL A 94 -3.90 4.29 0.17
C VAL A 94 -3.98 3.23 1.25
N CYS A 95 -5.11 2.54 1.27
CA CYS A 95 -5.41 1.46 2.22
C CYS A 95 -6.03 0.28 1.47
N ALA A 96 -5.58 -0.91 1.80
CA ALA A 96 -6.26 -2.16 1.42
C ALA A 96 -6.72 -2.87 2.68
N VAL A 97 -7.93 -3.42 2.66
CA VAL A 97 -8.48 -4.31 3.69
C VAL A 97 -9.02 -5.58 3.05
N SER A 98 -8.79 -6.73 3.68
CA SER A 98 -9.09 -8.04 3.10
C SER A 98 -9.24 -9.12 4.18
N ASP A 99 -9.91 -10.22 3.84
CA ASP A 99 -9.93 -11.48 4.57
C ASP A 99 -8.72 -12.39 4.25
N HIS A 100 -7.82 -11.96 3.35
CA HIS A 100 -6.55 -12.61 3.02
C HIS A 100 -5.37 -11.68 3.28
N PRO A 101 -4.17 -12.22 3.57
CA PRO A 101 -2.97 -11.39 3.71
C PRO A 101 -2.76 -10.55 2.46
N ILE A 102 -2.67 -9.23 2.66
CA ILE A 102 -2.66 -8.23 1.60
C ILE A 102 -1.52 -7.24 1.75
N GLY A 103 -1.07 -6.71 0.63
CA GLY A 103 -0.17 -5.56 0.57
C GLY A 103 -0.61 -4.58 -0.52
N ILE A 104 -0.46 -3.30 -0.23
CA ILE A 104 -0.69 -2.19 -1.16
C ILE A 104 0.50 -1.24 -1.12
N ASP A 105 0.89 -0.74 -2.28
CA ASP A 105 1.91 0.29 -2.35
C ASP A 105 1.59 1.31 -3.44
N ILE A 106 1.87 2.59 -3.15
CA ILE A 106 1.72 3.70 -4.07
C ILE A 106 3.03 4.46 -4.21
N GLN A 107 3.42 4.75 -5.46
CA GLN A 107 4.65 5.47 -5.78
C GLN A 107 4.35 6.68 -6.66
N GLN A 108 4.82 7.85 -6.25
CA GLN A 108 4.89 8.99 -7.16
C GLN A 108 6.00 8.77 -8.18
N CYS A 109 5.65 8.77 -9.47
CA CYS A 109 6.64 8.66 -10.55
C CYS A 109 7.51 9.92 -10.56
N ARG A 110 8.82 9.72 -10.59
CA ARG A 110 9.84 10.75 -10.68
C ARG A 110 10.90 10.27 -11.66
N SER A 111 11.95 11.06 -11.89
CA SER A 111 13.06 10.58 -12.72
C SER A 111 13.64 9.27 -12.22
N PHE A 112 13.73 8.30 -13.11
CA PHE A 112 14.25 6.96 -12.85
C PHE A 112 15.72 7.00 -12.42
N LYS A 113 16.05 6.21 -11.38
CA LYS A 113 17.44 6.04 -10.90
C LYS A 113 17.88 4.58 -11.13
N PRO A 114 18.71 4.30 -12.15
CA PRO A 114 19.12 2.93 -12.51
C PRO A 114 19.66 2.12 -11.33
N ASN A 115 20.51 2.74 -10.50
CA ASN A 115 21.15 2.09 -9.36
C ASN A 115 20.15 1.47 -8.34
N ILE A 116 18.90 1.96 -8.32
CA ILE A 116 17.86 1.41 -7.44
C ILE A 116 17.39 0.05 -7.97
N ALA A 117 17.15 -0.05 -9.30
CA ALA A 117 16.77 -1.32 -9.91
C ALA A 117 17.87 -2.38 -9.71
N ASP A 118 19.12 -2.05 -9.99
CA ASP A 118 20.27 -2.96 -9.83
C ASP A 118 20.41 -3.48 -8.39
N ARG A 119 20.08 -2.64 -7.42
CA ARG A 119 20.19 -2.99 -6.00
C ARG A 119 19.05 -3.85 -5.47
N PHE A 120 17.82 -3.63 -5.93
CA PHE A 120 16.62 -4.18 -5.30
C PHE A 120 15.81 -5.13 -6.17
N PHE A 121 16.02 -5.14 -7.49
CA PHE A 121 15.22 -5.95 -8.39
C PHE A 121 15.89 -7.28 -8.71
N HIS A 122 15.09 -8.25 -9.14
CA HIS A 122 15.59 -9.52 -9.67
C HIS A 122 16.36 -9.28 -10.99
N PRO A 123 17.42 -10.04 -11.31
CA PRO A 123 18.17 -9.84 -12.55
C PRO A 123 17.32 -9.84 -13.83
N ASP A 124 16.24 -10.63 -13.87
CA ASP A 124 15.35 -10.69 -15.03
C ASP A 124 14.52 -9.40 -15.17
N GLU A 125 14.08 -8.81 -14.07
CA GLU A 125 13.41 -7.50 -14.07
C GLU A 125 14.35 -6.38 -14.53
N VAL A 126 15.62 -6.42 -14.11
CA VAL A 126 16.64 -5.45 -14.55
C VAL A 126 16.88 -5.59 -16.06
N ARG A 127 16.97 -6.83 -16.58
CA ARG A 127 17.11 -7.08 -18.02
C ARG A 127 15.89 -6.57 -18.80
N TYR A 128 14.70 -6.83 -18.31
CA TYR A 128 13.46 -6.32 -18.91
C TYR A 128 13.45 -4.79 -18.96
N LEU A 129 13.74 -4.12 -17.84
CA LEU A 129 13.81 -2.65 -17.81
C LEU A 129 14.85 -2.10 -18.79
N SER A 130 16.00 -2.78 -18.94
CA SER A 130 17.08 -2.36 -19.84
C SER A 130 16.70 -2.50 -21.33
N SER A 131 15.76 -3.35 -21.67
CA SER A 131 15.26 -3.54 -23.04
C SER A 131 14.25 -2.49 -23.49
N LEU A 132 13.70 -1.71 -22.55
CA LEU A 132 12.67 -0.71 -22.82
C LEU A 132 13.27 0.64 -23.24
N SER A 133 12.50 1.42 -23.99
CA SER A 133 12.81 2.83 -24.25
C SER A 133 12.83 3.64 -22.93
N PRO A 134 13.52 4.79 -22.88
CA PRO A 134 13.60 5.59 -21.63
C PRO A 134 12.24 5.93 -21.02
N ALA A 135 11.25 6.28 -21.84
CA ALA A 135 9.91 6.65 -21.36
C ALA A 135 9.12 5.43 -20.82
N GLU A 136 9.19 4.30 -21.51
CA GLU A 136 8.57 3.04 -21.06
C GLU A 136 9.24 2.52 -19.78
N ARG A 137 10.56 2.63 -19.72
CA ARG A 137 11.37 2.15 -18.58
C ARG A 137 10.99 2.83 -17.26
N GLU A 138 10.76 4.14 -17.27
CA GLU A 138 10.34 4.86 -16.06
C GLU A 138 9.00 4.35 -15.54
N ASN A 139 8.04 4.21 -16.43
CA ASN A 139 6.72 3.68 -16.08
C ASN A 139 6.81 2.24 -15.55
N ALA A 140 7.53 1.36 -16.26
CA ALA A 140 7.74 -0.02 -15.88
C ALA A 140 8.46 -0.15 -14.54
N PHE A 141 9.46 0.69 -14.26
CA PHE A 141 10.16 0.72 -12.99
C PHE A 141 9.22 0.99 -11.82
N TYR A 142 8.39 2.05 -11.89
CA TYR A 142 7.48 2.37 -10.80
C TYR A 142 6.36 1.34 -10.64
N THR A 143 5.91 0.72 -11.72
CA THR A 143 4.96 -0.40 -11.69
C THR A 143 5.58 -1.60 -10.98
N LEU A 144 6.79 -2.02 -11.35
CA LEU A 144 7.53 -3.09 -10.68
C LEU A 144 7.78 -2.74 -9.20
N TRP A 145 8.22 -1.51 -8.91
CA TRP A 145 8.48 -1.09 -7.54
C TRP A 145 7.23 -1.21 -6.66
N ALA A 146 6.10 -0.65 -7.11
CA ALA A 146 4.84 -0.72 -6.37
C ALA A 146 4.36 -2.17 -6.17
N LEU A 147 4.47 -3.03 -7.18
CA LEU A 147 4.12 -4.45 -7.07
C LEU A 147 5.06 -5.19 -6.10
N LYS A 148 6.35 -4.95 -6.18
CA LYS A 148 7.33 -5.59 -5.30
C LYS A 148 7.16 -5.17 -3.84
N GLU A 149 6.95 -3.88 -3.58
CA GLU A 149 6.65 -3.37 -2.24
C GLU A 149 5.32 -3.93 -1.72
N SER A 150 4.28 -4.02 -2.56
CA SER A 150 3.01 -4.63 -2.17
C SER A 150 3.17 -6.11 -1.82
N TYR A 151 3.96 -6.88 -2.59
CA TYR A 151 4.27 -8.27 -2.27
C TYR A 151 4.98 -8.39 -0.92
N VAL A 152 6.02 -7.57 -0.68
CA VAL A 152 6.77 -7.58 0.58
C VAL A 152 5.88 -7.22 1.77
N LYS A 153 4.97 -6.26 1.62
CA LYS A 153 3.98 -5.88 2.63
C LYS A 153 2.97 -7.01 2.89
N ALA A 154 2.52 -7.70 1.84
CA ALA A 154 1.63 -8.85 1.98
C ALA A 154 2.30 -10.01 2.71
N ASP A 155 3.56 -10.30 2.37
CA ASP A 155 4.36 -11.36 2.96
C ASP A 155 4.73 -11.05 4.43
N GLY A 156 5.17 -9.83 4.72
CA GLY A 156 5.49 -9.36 6.08
C GLY A 156 6.90 -9.67 6.57
N ARG A 157 7.80 -10.22 5.73
CA ARG A 157 9.21 -10.50 6.09
C ARG A 157 10.18 -9.33 5.82
N GLY A 158 9.67 -8.23 5.26
CA GLY A 158 10.44 -7.00 5.04
C GLY A 158 11.26 -6.98 3.73
N LEU A 159 11.94 -5.85 3.51
CA LEU A 159 12.59 -5.49 2.24
C LEU A 159 13.68 -6.46 1.74
N ARG A 160 14.22 -7.31 2.61
CA ARG A 160 15.22 -8.34 2.25
C ARG A 160 14.72 -9.32 1.18
N LEU A 161 13.38 -9.38 0.97
CA LEU A 161 12.79 -10.25 -0.03
C LEU A 161 12.89 -9.68 -1.46
N LEU A 162 13.07 -8.37 -1.65
CA LEU A 162 12.92 -7.70 -2.95
C LEU A 162 13.69 -8.37 -4.10
N ARG A 163 14.88 -8.92 -3.85
CA ARG A 163 15.68 -9.63 -4.87
C ARG A 163 15.39 -11.12 -4.99
N GLN A 164 14.58 -11.69 -4.10
CA GLN A 164 14.35 -13.13 -4.00
C GLN A 164 13.17 -13.62 -4.83
N PHE A 165 12.42 -12.71 -5.43
CA PHE A 165 11.31 -13.03 -6.29
C PHE A 165 11.32 -12.13 -7.55
N CYS A 166 10.64 -12.61 -8.60
CA CYS A 166 10.55 -11.92 -9.88
C CYS A 166 9.08 -11.72 -10.25
N VAL A 167 8.76 -10.50 -10.71
CA VAL A 167 7.45 -10.12 -11.22
C VAL A 167 7.54 -9.91 -12.73
N ASP A 168 6.70 -10.58 -13.48
CA ASP A 168 6.49 -10.31 -14.90
C ASP A 168 5.31 -9.32 -15.06
N ILE A 169 5.62 -8.13 -15.56
CA ILE A 169 4.62 -7.09 -15.89
C ILE A 169 4.32 -7.01 -17.39
N ALA A 170 4.95 -7.84 -18.22
CA ALA A 170 4.62 -7.92 -19.65
C ALA A 170 3.33 -8.70 -19.86
N CYS A 171 2.95 -9.57 -18.93
CA CYS A 171 1.66 -10.26 -18.95
C CYS A 171 0.56 -9.47 -18.20
N GLN A 172 -0.70 -9.77 -18.51
CA GLN A 172 -1.87 -9.16 -17.88
C GLN A 172 -2.84 -10.27 -17.39
N PRO A 173 -3.12 -10.36 -16.09
CA PRO A 173 -2.54 -9.57 -15.00
C PRO A 173 -1.05 -9.88 -14.77
N PRO A 174 -0.31 -9.01 -14.06
CA PRO A 174 1.08 -9.29 -13.68
C PRO A 174 1.20 -10.59 -12.87
N ALA A 175 2.31 -11.31 -13.04
CA ALA A 175 2.49 -12.62 -12.43
C ALA A 175 3.83 -12.76 -11.69
N ILE A 176 3.88 -13.64 -10.70
CA ILE A 176 5.12 -14.08 -10.06
C ILE A 176 5.73 -15.21 -10.90
N THR A 177 6.93 -15.01 -11.42
CA THR A 177 7.70 -16.02 -12.17
C THR A 177 8.73 -16.75 -11.31
N VAL A 178 9.21 -16.09 -10.25
CA VAL A 178 10.08 -16.67 -9.23
C VAL A 178 9.53 -16.26 -7.87
N GLY A 179 9.29 -17.19 -6.97
CA GLY A 179 8.77 -16.94 -5.64
C GLY A 179 7.43 -17.61 -5.35
N ALA A 180 6.82 -17.28 -4.22
CA ALA A 180 5.54 -17.86 -3.84
C ALA A 180 4.39 -17.21 -4.64
N PRO A 181 3.48 -18.00 -5.24
CA PRO A 181 2.40 -17.49 -6.06
C PRO A 181 1.42 -16.61 -5.25
N CYS A 182 0.88 -15.62 -5.93
CA CYS A 182 -0.15 -14.70 -5.40
C CYS A 182 -0.86 -14.01 -6.56
N SER A 183 -1.93 -13.30 -6.28
CA SER A 183 -2.57 -12.42 -7.25
C SER A 183 -2.00 -11.01 -7.15
N LEU A 184 -1.56 -10.47 -8.30
CA LEU A 184 -1.01 -9.12 -8.43
C LEU A 184 -1.93 -8.26 -9.29
N PHE A 185 -2.10 -7.00 -8.89
CA PHE A 185 -2.94 -6.03 -9.61
C PHE A 185 -2.26 -4.67 -9.69
N VAL A 186 -2.48 -3.99 -10.82
CA VAL A 186 -2.13 -2.58 -11.03
C VAL A 186 -3.44 -1.83 -11.28
N PRO A 187 -4.17 -1.44 -10.23
CA PRO A 187 -5.43 -0.71 -10.40
C PRO A 187 -5.18 0.65 -11.04
N ASP A 188 -6.13 1.09 -11.87
CA ASP A 188 -6.14 2.46 -12.38
C ASP A 188 -6.19 3.45 -11.22
N PHE A 189 -5.31 4.44 -11.26
CA PHE A 189 -5.24 5.50 -10.28
C PHE A 189 -5.60 6.85 -10.92
N PRO A 190 -6.40 7.71 -10.27
CA PRO A 190 -6.92 8.94 -10.89
C PRO A 190 -5.84 9.97 -11.22
N ASP A 191 -4.65 9.84 -10.67
CA ASP A 191 -3.51 10.71 -10.94
C ASP A 191 -2.42 9.90 -11.65
N SER A 192 -2.20 10.20 -12.94
CA SER A 192 -1.25 9.50 -13.79
C SER A 192 0.22 9.64 -13.36
N ALA A 193 0.51 10.60 -12.45
CA ALA A 193 1.83 10.74 -11.84
C ALA A 193 2.14 9.66 -10.78
N TYR A 194 1.20 8.72 -10.52
CA TYR A 194 1.39 7.66 -9.54
C TYR A 194 1.21 6.28 -10.14
N ARG A 195 1.85 5.29 -9.51
CA ARG A 195 1.61 3.86 -9.76
C ARG A 195 1.18 3.18 -8.48
N LEU A 196 0.13 2.37 -8.59
CA LEU A 196 -0.45 1.61 -7.50
C LEU A 196 -0.22 0.12 -7.75
N GLY A 197 0.34 -0.57 -6.77
CA GLY A 197 0.52 -2.01 -6.79
C GLY A 197 -0.24 -2.68 -5.64
N VAL A 198 -0.88 -3.81 -5.92
CA VAL A 198 -1.61 -4.62 -4.92
C VAL A 198 -1.19 -6.07 -5.04
N CYS A 199 -0.93 -6.71 -3.90
CA CYS A 199 -0.68 -8.13 -3.78
C CYS A 199 -1.67 -8.77 -2.81
N VAL A 200 -2.43 -9.76 -3.25
CA VAL A 200 -3.27 -10.61 -2.41
C VAL A 200 -2.64 -11.99 -2.35
N ARG A 201 -2.39 -12.52 -1.13
CA ARG A 201 -1.75 -13.84 -0.91
C ARG A 201 -2.74 -14.99 -1.15
N GLU A 202 -3.52 -14.87 -2.20
CA GLU A 202 -4.44 -15.85 -2.73
C GLU A 202 -4.27 -15.88 -4.25
N THR A 203 -4.25 -17.07 -4.83
CA THR A 203 -4.21 -17.25 -6.29
C THR A 203 -5.63 -17.22 -6.86
N GLY A 204 -5.80 -16.53 -7.99
CA GLY A 204 -7.12 -16.40 -8.61
C GLY A 204 -8.06 -15.41 -7.92
N ALA A 205 -7.52 -14.53 -7.07
CA ALA A 205 -8.32 -13.45 -6.50
C ALA A 205 -8.88 -12.54 -7.60
N GLU A 206 -10.11 -12.07 -7.40
CA GLU A 206 -10.71 -11.07 -8.28
C GLU A 206 -10.01 -9.71 -8.14
N ALA A 207 -9.94 -8.98 -9.26
CA ALA A 207 -9.34 -7.64 -9.27
C ALA A 207 -10.12 -6.69 -8.35
N PRO A 208 -9.50 -6.14 -7.30
CA PRO A 208 -10.19 -5.30 -6.35
C PRO A 208 -10.44 -3.90 -6.93
N LYS A 209 -11.63 -3.35 -6.64
CA LYS A 209 -11.99 -2.00 -7.07
C LYS A 209 -11.45 -0.95 -6.12
N LEU A 210 -10.79 0.09 -6.66
CA LEU A 210 -10.35 1.25 -5.91
C LEU A 210 -11.50 2.23 -5.67
N THR A 211 -11.72 2.61 -4.42
CA THR A 211 -12.63 3.69 -4.01
C THR A 211 -11.82 4.91 -3.59
N VAL A 212 -11.94 6.00 -4.34
CA VAL A 212 -11.31 7.28 -3.99
C VAL A 212 -12.28 8.09 -3.14
N LEU A 213 -11.89 8.38 -1.90
CA LEU A 213 -12.67 9.20 -0.99
C LEU A 213 -12.37 10.68 -1.21
N ARG A 214 -13.39 11.52 -1.15
CA ARG A 214 -13.23 12.98 -1.23
C ARG A 214 -12.86 13.59 0.12
N ASN A 215 -13.41 13.03 1.19
CA ASN A 215 -13.18 13.42 2.58
C ASN A 215 -13.47 12.24 3.51
N ILE A 216 -13.14 12.40 4.78
CA ILE A 216 -13.58 11.53 5.87
C ILE A 216 -14.46 12.37 6.78
N SER A 217 -15.69 11.90 7.04
CA SER A 217 -16.59 12.57 7.98
C SER A 217 -16.02 12.51 9.40
N ALA A 218 -16.33 13.54 10.17
CA ALA A 218 -16.01 13.60 11.58
C ALA A 218 -17.03 12.83 12.46
N GLU A 219 -18.10 12.31 11.82
CA GLU A 219 -19.17 11.53 12.47
C GLU A 219 -18.80 10.04 12.61
#